data_0ead3250ceb35ed1fd0cd1d2bd215d0c
#
_entry.id   0ead3250ceb35ed1fd0cd1d2bd215d0c
#
_cell.length_a   1.000
_cell.length_b   1.000
_cell.length_c   1.000
_cell.angle_alpha   90.00
_cell.angle_beta   90.00
_cell.angle_gamma   90.00
#
_symmetry.space_group_name_H-M   'P 1'
#
loop_
_entity.id
_entity.type
_entity.pdbx_description
1 polymer ?
#
loop_
_entity_poly.entity_id
_entity_poly.type
_entity_poly.pdbx_seq_one_letter_code
_entity_poly.pdbx_strand_id
1 'polypeptide(L)'
;NIKDTYRQTKEFLKRNIPVLYTGTPCQIAGLHKYLGKNANKSQLFTVELCCHGVPSPRIWKQYLKENVTDDISNITFRSKINGWKNYTLDIQTNGHTHICEGKLSNNYMRGFLMNLYCRPICSSCKFREFSTESDLSIGDFWGLPKFYPQKDDDKGMSLILVMNEKGNMLFQAIKDEFYHFPISYAEVINGNTNYLHSVPFHTKRELFWRMINEGKSVNHSVSQCLKPTFFQNIKSTIKRIIRWKK
;
A
#
# COMPACT_ATOMS: atom_id res chain seq x y z
N ASN A 1 -2.35 13.64 0.76
CA ASN A 1 -2.11 15.06 1.06
C ASN A 1 -2.24 15.28 2.56
N ILE A 2 -1.16 15.70 3.21
CA ILE A 2 -1.13 15.92 4.67
C ILE A 2 -1.81 17.24 5.08
N LYS A 3 -2.09 18.16 4.12
CA LYS A 3 -2.69 19.48 4.40
C LYS A 3 -2.05 20.14 5.64
N ASP A 4 -2.89 20.51 6.63
CA ASP A 4 -2.49 21.20 7.86
C ASP A 4 -2.18 20.26 9.04
N THR A 5 -2.18 18.94 8.85
CA THR A 5 -2.10 17.99 9.96
C THR A 5 -0.83 18.14 10.80
N TYR A 6 0.30 18.51 10.21
CA TYR A 6 1.53 18.77 10.97
C TYR A 6 1.40 19.99 11.87
N ARG A 7 0.79 21.08 11.37
CA ARG A 7 0.53 22.29 12.15
C ARG A 7 -0.44 21.99 13.30
N GLN A 8 -1.54 21.31 13.02
CA GLN A 8 -2.51 20.91 14.04
C GLN A 8 -1.87 20.04 15.12
N THR A 9 -1.06 19.04 14.73
CA THR A 9 -0.30 18.21 15.67
C THR A 9 0.56 19.07 16.59
N LYS A 10 1.32 20.01 16.02
CA LYS A 10 2.18 20.91 16.79
C LYS A 10 1.39 21.75 17.80
N GLU A 11 0.22 22.25 17.40
CA GLU A 11 -0.64 23.06 18.27
C GLU A 11 -1.25 22.23 19.42
N PHE A 12 -1.70 21.01 19.15
CA PHE A 12 -2.19 20.10 20.22
C PHE A 12 -1.07 19.76 21.21
N LEU A 13 0.11 19.43 20.73
CA LEU A 13 1.25 19.11 21.60
C LEU A 13 1.67 20.30 22.47
N LYS A 14 1.62 21.56 21.96
CA LYS A 14 1.86 22.77 22.77
C LYS A 14 0.85 22.92 23.92
N ARG A 15 -0.36 22.43 23.71
CA ARG A 15 -1.44 22.43 24.72
C ARG A 15 -1.45 21.19 25.60
N ASN A 16 -0.39 20.37 25.52
CA ASN A 16 -0.24 19.09 26.21
C ASN A 16 -1.40 18.10 25.96
N ILE A 17 -1.98 18.16 24.75
CA ILE A 17 -3.05 17.24 24.33
C ILE A 17 -2.41 16.04 23.63
N PRO A 18 -2.73 14.79 24.02
CA PRO A 18 -2.23 13.59 23.37
C PRO A 18 -2.66 13.53 21.90
N VAL A 19 -1.71 13.17 21.01
CA VAL A 19 -1.95 13.03 19.57
C VAL A 19 -1.50 11.66 19.12
N LEU A 20 -2.41 10.91 18.48
CA LEU A 20 -2.07 9.75 17.68
C LEU A 20 -2.00 10.17 16.21
N TYR A 21 -0.82 10.11 15.61
CA TYR A 21 -0.61 10.42 14.21
C TYR A 21 -0.32 9.16 13.41
N THR A 22 -1.13 8.91 12.37
CA THR A 22 -0.94 7.77 11.47
C THR A 22 -0.55 8.25 10.08
N GLY A 23 0.35 7.51 9.42
CA GLY A 23 0.79 7.88 8.08
C GLY A 23 1.76 6.90 7.45
N THR A 24 2.20 7.20 6.24
CA THR A 24 3.31 6.45 5.62
C THR A 24 4.64 6.80 6.30
N PRO A 25 5.69 5.94 6.20
CA PRO A 25 6.98 6.19 6.84
C PRO A 25 7.55 7.58 6.54
N CYS A 26 7.49 8.02 5.28
CA CYS A 26 7.97 9.36 4.89
C CYS A 26 7.13 10.51 5.49
N GLN A 27 5.85 10.29 5.79
CA GLN A 27 5.01 11.29 6.47
C GLN A 27 5.34 11.35 7.97
N ILE A 28 5.58 10.22 8.61
CA ILE A 28 6.02 10.18 10.02
C ILE A 28 7.38 10.89 10.17
N ALA A 29 8.37 10.53 9.35
CA ALA A 29 9.67 11.20 9.35
C ALA A 29 9.55 12.71 9.07
N GLY A 30 8.68 13.10 8.15
CA GLY A 30 8.39 14.51 7.86
C GLY A 30 7.78 15.24 9.05
N LEU A 31 6.87 14.59 9.80
CA LEU A 31 6.29 15.16 11.02
C LEU A 31 7.36 15.37 12.08
N HIS A 32 8.18 14.36 12.37
CA HIS A 32 9.27 14.49 13.34
C HIS A 32 10.24 15.63 13.01
N LYS A 33 10.58 15.78 11.70
CA LYS A 33 11.41 16.87 11.22
C LYS A 33 10.73 18.24 11.37
N TYR A 34 9.44 18.34 11.05
CA TYR A 34 8.66 19.57 11.19
C TYR A 34 8.55 20.03 12.65
N LEU A 35 8.34 19.10 13.58
CA LEU A 35 8.27 19.42 15.01
C LEU A 35 9.61 19.88 15.56
N GLY A 36 10.71 19.34 15.02
CA GLY A 36 12.07 19.65 15.47
C GLY A 36 12.50 18.90 16.73
N LYS A 37 13.77 19.12 17.13
CA LYS A 37 14.38 18.42 18.29
C LYS A 37 13.85 18.93 19.64
N ASN A 38 13.50 20.20 19.72
CA ASN A 38 13.10 20.87 20.96
C ASN A 38 11.59 20.75 21.26
N ALA A 39 10.80 20.10 20.39
CA ALA A 39 9.40 19.89 20.66
C ALA A 39 9.18 18.83 21.74
N ASN A 40 8.30 19.10 22.70
CA ASN A 40 7.85 18.07 23.63
C ASN A 40 7.01 17.03 22.86
N LYS A 41 7.56 15.85 22.67
CA LYS A 41 6.94 14.73 21.96
C LYS A 41 6.41 13.64 22.90
N SER A 42 6.38 13.90 24.21
CA SER A 42 5.90 12.89 25.19
C SER A 42 4.46 12.46 24.92
N GLN A 43 3.63 13.39 24.47
CA GLN A 43 2.24 13.16 24.12
C GLN A 43 2.01 12.81 22.63
N LEU A 44 3.08 12.61 21.84
CA LEU A 44 2.95 12.18 20.45
C LEU A 44 3.11 10.68 20.33
N PHE A 45 2.12 10.02 19.81
CA PHE A 45 2.15 8.62 19.42
C PHE A 45 2.07 8.52 17.90
N THR A 46 2.90 7.66 17.30
CA THR A 46 3.02 7.54 15.85
C THR A 46 2.86 6.11 15.38
N VAL A 47 2.03 5.92 14.34
CA VAL A 47 1.83 4.62 13.71
C VAL A 47 2.10 4.75 12.21
N GLU A 48 3.13 4.08 11.73
CA GLU A 48 3.41 4.01 10.30
C GLU A 48 2.75 2.81 9.62
N LEU A 49 2.39 3.01 8.35
CA LEU A 49 1.85 1.96 7.48
C LEU A 49 2.94 1.40 6.57
N CYS A 50 3.12 0.09 6.55
CA CYS A 50 3.97 -0.57 5.55
C CYS A 50 3.56 -0.13 4.15
N CYS A 51 4.43 0.61 3.47
CA CYS A 51 4.09 1.34 2.26
C CYS A 51 4.69 0.67 1.02
N HIS A 52 3.86 0.31 0.03
CA HIS A 52 4.33 -0.12 -1.27
C HIS A 52 4.99 1.03 -2.03
N GLY A 53 4.27 2.13 -2.17
CA GLY A 53 4.66 3.33 -2.94
C GLY A 53 3.41 4.16 -3.22
N VAL A 54 3.60 5.32 -3.83
CA VAL A 54 2.50 6.25 -4.16
C VAL A 54 2.36 6.35 -5.68
N PRO A 55 1.18 6.03 -6.25
CA PRO A 55 0.94 6.19 -7.68
C PRO A 55 0.88 7.67 -8.07
N SER A 56 1.11 7.97 -9.35
CA SER A 56 0.95 9.31 -9.90
C SER A 56 -0.51 9.77 -9.83
N PRO A 57 -0.83 10.91 -9.21
CA PRO A 57 -2.18 11.46 -9.23
C PRO A 57 -2.69 11.80 -10.64
N ARG A 58 -1.79 12.12 -11.58
CA ARG A 58 -2.13 12.36 -12.99
C ARG A 58 -2.76 11.12 -13.60
N ILE A 59 -2.16 9.95 -13.37
CA ILE A 59 -2.66 8.67 -13.92
C ILE A 59 -4.02 8.31 -13.31
N TRP A 60 -4.21 8.55 -12.01
CA TRP A 60 -5.52 8.34 -11.39
C TRP A 60 -6.61 9.23 -11.99
N LYS A 61 -6.34 10.52 -12.11
CA LYS A 61 -7.29 11.46 -12.72
C LYS A 61 -7.62 11.10 -14.17
N GLN A 62 -6.60 10.71 -14.94
CA GLN A 62 -6.78 10.30 -16.33
C GLN A 62 -7.60 9.01 -16.40
N TYR A 63 -7.30 8.01 -15.57
CA TYR A 63 -8.06 6.76 -15.50
C TYR A 63 -9.54 7.00 -15.20
N LEU A 64 -9.84 7.85 -14.22
CA LEU A 64 -11.23 8.21 -13.91
C LEU A 64 -11.91 8.87 -15.10
N LYS A 65 -11.29 9.86 -15.73
CA LYS A 65 -11.83 10.55 -16.92
C LYS A 65 -12.11 9.61 -18.07
N GLU A 66 -11.33 8.55 -18.24
CA GLU A 66 -11.44 7.58 -19.33
C GLU A 66 -12.51 6.50 -19.07
N ASN A 67 -12.85 6.22 -17.81
CA ASN A 67 -13.64 5.04 -17.46
C ASN A 67 -14.91 5.35 -16.66
N VAL A 68 -15.05 6.59 -16.15
CA VAL A 68 -16.21 6.99 -15.32
C VAL A 68 -16.83 8.23 -15.92
N THR A 69 -18.12 8.14 -16.27
CA THR A 69 -18.89 9.24 -16.87
C THR A 69 -19.78 9.97 -15.89
N ASP A 70 -20.17 9.28 -14.81
CA ASP A 70 -21.13 9.76 -13.84
C ASP A 70 -20.43 10.29 -12.57
N ASP A 71 -21.16 11.01 -11.73
CA ASP A 71 -20.66 11.47 -10.43
C ASP A 71 -20.36 10.29 -9.51
N ILE A 72 -19.14 10.25 -9.01
CA ILE A 72 -18.67 9.18 -8.12
C ILE A 72 -19.29 9.35 -6.73
N SER A 73 -19.98 8.32 -6.26
CA SER A 73 -20.56 8.24 -4.93
C SER A 73 -19.60 7.58 -3.93
N ASN A 74 -18.84 6.56 -4.35
CA ASN A 74 -17.91 5.85 -3.48
C ASN A 74 -16.73 5.25 -4.25
N ILE A 75 -15.55 5.18 -3.59
CA ILE A 75 -14.36 4.50 -4.11
C ILE A 75 -13.75 3.65 -3.01
N THR A 76 -13.62 2.35 -3.25
CA THR A 76 -12.93 1.43 -2.36
C THR A 76 -11.82 0.71 -3.12
N PHE A 77 -10.55 1.07 -2.85
CA PHE A 77 -9.38 0.46 -3.54
C PHE A 77 -9.11 -0.99 -3.11
N ARG A 78 -9.66 -1.41 -1.99
CA ARG A 78 -9.41 -2.72 -1.40
C ARG A 78 -10.70 -3.37 -0.90
N SER A 79 -11.74 -3.34 -1.74
CA SER A 79 -12.97 -4.08 -1.47
C SER A 79 -12.66 -5.57 -1.38
N LYS A 80 -13.12 -6.20 -0.29
CA LYS A 80 -12.90 -7.63 -0.01
C LYS A 80 -14.04 -8.52 -0.54
N ILE A 81 -14.85 -8.03 -1.46
CA ILE A 81 -15.99 -8.79 -2.04
C ILE A 81 -15.54 -10.12 -2.64
N ASN A 82 -14.30 -10.18 -3.16
CA ASN A 82 -13.68 -11.40 -3.70
C ASN A 82 -12.53 -11.93 -2.81
N GLY A 83 -12.61 -11.67 -1.51
CA GLY A 83 -11.60 -12.03 -0.52
C GLY A 83 -10.47 -11.01 -0.37
N TRP A 84 -9.67 -11.16 0.66
CA TRP A 84 -8.54 -10.28 0.95
C TRP A 84 -7.39 -10.49 -0.05
N LYS A 85 -7.10 -11.74 -0.42
CA LYS A 85 -6.02 -12.06 -1.37
C LYS A 85 -6.31 -11.55 -2.77
N ASN A 86 -7.59 -11.48 -3.14
CA ASN A 86 -8.02 -11.01 -4.46
C ASN A 86 -8.91 -9.75 -4.37
N TYR A 87 -8.51 -8.79 -3.53
CA TYR A 87 -9.25 -7.54 -3.37
C TYR A 87 -9.50 -6.82 -4.70
N THR A 88 -10.55 -6.02 -4.74
CA THR A 88 -11.02 -5.32 -5.95
C THR A 88 -10.92 -3.80 -5.80
N LEU A 89 -10.74 -3.11 -6.94
CA LEU A 89 -11.10 -1.71 -7.05
C LEU A 89 -12.60 -1.65 -7.31
N ASP A 90 -13.32 -0.99 -6.42
CA ASP A 90 -14.76 -0.78 -6.48
C ASP A 90 -15.03 0.72 -6.57
N ILE A 91 -15.60 1.18 -7.70
CA ILE A 91 -16.00 2.56 -7.95
C ILE A 91 -17.51 2.54 -8.23
N GLN A 92 -18.26 3.20 -7.37
CA GLN A 92 -19.71 3.35 -7.47
C GLN A 92 -20.03 4.78 -7.88
N THR A 93 -21.04 4.94 -8.72
CA THR A 93 -21.50 6.25 -9.18
C THR A 93 -22.98 6.42 -8.88
N ASN A 94 -23.48 7.66 -9.00
CA ASN A 94 -24.91 7.96 -8.88
C ASN A 94 -25.70 7.59 -10.16
N GLY A 95 -25.00 7.19 -11.22
CA GLY A 95 -25.57 6.73 -12.49
C GLY A 95 -25.39 5.24 -12.73
N HIS A 96 -25.08 4.87 -13.96
CA HIS A 96 -24.96 3.47 -14.37
C HIS A 96 -23.54 2.90 -14.33
N THR A 97 -22.52 3.75 -14.14
CA THR A 97 -21.13 3.28 -14.10
C THR A 97 -20.83 2.60 -12.77
N HIS A 98 -20.46 1.33 -12.82
CA HIS A 98 -19.95 0.58 -11.68
C HIS A 98 -18.74 -0.23 -12.12
N ILE A 99 -17.57 0.05 -11.53
CA ILE A 99 -16.33 -0.69 -11.76
C ILE A 99 -16.05 -1.51 -10.50
N CYS A 100 -16.12 -2.83 -10.62
CA CYS A 100 -15.77 -3.76 -9.54
C CYS A 100 -14.83 -4.84 -10.11
N GLU A 101 -13.54 -4.54 -10.14
CA GLU A 101 -12.54 -5.37 -10.81
C GLU A 101 -11.42 -5.77 -9.88
N GLY A 102 -11.01 -7.04 -9.95
CA GLY A 102 -9.90 -7.57 -9.15
C GLY A 102 -8.57 -6.85 -9.44
N LYS A 103 -7.69 -6.81 -8.45
CA LYS A 103 -6.41 -6.09 -8.50
C LYS A 103 -5.52 -6.40 -9.71
N LEU A 104 -5.63 -7.60 -10.30
CA LEU A 104 -4.86 -8.00 -11.48
C LEU A 104 -5.65 -7.88 -12.79
N SER A 105 -6.98 -7.77 -12.72
CA SER A 105 -7.85 -7.53 -13.87
C SER A 105 -7.97 -6.05 -14.18
N ASN A 106 -8.08 -5.22 -13.15
CA ASN A 106 -8.13 -3.78 -13.28
C ASN A 106 -6.79 -3.21 -13.72
N ASN A 107 -6.75 -2.53 -14.87
CA ASN A 107 -5.49 -2.00 -15.41
C ASN A 107 -4.85 -0.93 -14.53
N TYR A 108 -5.63 -0.06 -13.87
CA TYR A 108 -5.06 0.91 -12.95
C TYR A 108 -4.38 0.20 -11.76
N MET A 109 -5.06 -0.71 -11.09
CA MET A 109 -4.47 -1.45 -9.96
C MET A 109 -3.24 -2.26 -10.40
N ARG A 110 -3.32 -2.95 -11.53
CA ARG A 110 -2.24 -3.76 -12.09
C ARG A 110 -1.00 -2.92 -12.42
N GLY A 111 -1.20 -1.77 -13.08
CA GLY A 111 -0.10 -0.86 -13.40
C GLY A 111 0.58 -0.27 -12.16
N PHE A 112 -0.19 0.04 -11.10
CA PHE A 112 0.35 0.47 -9.82
C PHE A 112 1.15 -0.64 -9.13
N LEU A 113 0.59 -1.82 -8.98
CA LEU A 113 1.24 -2.96 -8.32
C LEU A 113 2.51 -3.41 -9.06
N MET A 114 2.57 -3.21 -10.38
CA MET A 114 3.76 -3.48 -11.21
C MET A 114 4.68 -2.27 -11.34
N ASN A 115 4.50 -1.20 -10.55
CA ASN A 115 5.38 -0.03 -10.43
C ASN A 115 5.56 0.80 -11.73
N LEU A 116 4.61 0.75 -12.67
CA LEU A 116 4.71 1.52 -13.91
C LEU A 116 4.70 3.04 -13.65
N TYR A 117 3.96 3.51 -12.65
CA TYR A 117 3.76 4.94 -12.38
C TYR A 117 3.81 5.33 -10.90
N CYS A 118 4.50 4.58 -10.06
CA CYS A 118 4.87 5.04 -8.74
C CYS A 118 5.70 6.32 -8.84
N ARG A 119 5.63 7.19 -7.84
CA ARG A 119 6.46 8.41 -7.79
C ARG A 119 7.94 8.04 -7.83
N PRO A 120 8.79 8.82 -8.54
CA PRO A 120 10.22 8.51 -8.66
C PRO A 120 10.90 8.31 -7.31
N ILE A 121 10.61 9.16 -6.33
CA ILE A 121 11.20 9.06 -4.98
C ILE A 121 10.90 7.73 -4.27
N CYS A 122 9.82 7.02 -4.65
CA CYS A 122 9.48 5.74 -4.04
C CYS A 122 10.44 4.62 -4.44
N SER A 123 11.14 4.73 -5.59
CA SER A 123 12.12 3.72 -6.02
C SER A 123 13.47 3.83 -5.30
N SER A 124 13.73 4.96 -4.67
CA SER A 124 14.91 5.22 -3.81
C SER A 124 14.48 5.73 -2.44
N CYS A 125 13.42 5.11 -1.90
CA CYS A 125 12.84 5.53 -0.64
C CYS A 125 13.84 5.36 0.52
N LYS A 126 14.11 6.45 1.23
CA LYS A 126 15.02 6.47 2.38
C LYS A 126 14.34 6.06 3.70
N PHE A 127 13.04 5.77 3.65
CA PHE A 127 12.20 5.46 4.81
C PHE A 127 11.81 3.98 4.80
N ARG A 128 12.79 3.11 4.58
CA ARG A 128 12.71 1.66 4.70
C ARG A 128 13.53 1.21 5.90
N GLU A 129 13.55 -0.08 6.17
CA GLU A 129 14.37 -0.68 7.21
C GLU A 129 14.11 -0.08 8.59
N PHE A 130 12.83 0.32 8.84
CA PHE A 130 12.43 0.93 10.12
C PHE A 130 13.21 2.20 10.49
N SER A 131 13.64 2.96 9.48
CA SER A 131 14.46 4.16 9.64
C SER A 131 13.68 5.39 10.12
N THR A 132 12.39 5.24 10.41
CA THR A 132 11.54 6.27 11.00
C THR A 132 11.50 6.10 12.52
N GLU A 133 11.29 7.18 13.25
CA GLU A 133 11.10 7.16 14.70
C GLU A 133 9.63 6.84 15.07
N SER A 134 8.95 5.94 14.33
CA SER A 134 7.58 5.55 14.64
C SER A 134 7.50 4.63 15.87
N ASP A 135 6.40 4.72 16.61
CA ASP A 135 6.19 3.89 17.80
C ASP A 135 5.67 2.50 17.43
N LEU A 136 4.76 2.43 16.45
CA LEU A 136 4.28 1.18 15.86
C LEU A 136 4.43 1.22 14.34
N SER A 137 4.67 0.06 13.73
CA SER A 137 4.53 -0.14 12.30
C SER A 137 3.50 -1.23 12.02
N ILE A 138 2.52 -0.94 11.16
CA ILE A 138 1.45 -1.87 10.81
C ILE A 138 1.41 -2.16 9.32
N GLY A 139 0.99 -3.35 8.95
CA GLY A 139 0.89 -3.74 7.54
C GLY A 139 0.11 -5.04 7.34
N ASP A 140 -0.11 -5.40 6.09
CA ASP A 140 -0.71 -6.69 5.76
C ASP A 140 0.30 -7.82 5.92
N PHE A 141 -0.12 -8.94 6.48
CA PHE A 141 0.68 -10.15 6.53
C PHE A 141 0.48 -11.01 5.26
N TRP A 142 1.08 -10.58 4.15
CA TRP A 142 1.01 -11.33 2.88
C TRP A 142 1.64 -12.72 2.95
N GLY A 143 2.49 -12.96 3.95
CA GLY A 143 3.09 -14.27 4.22
C GLY A 143 2.16 -15.26 4.94
N LEU A 144 0.98 -14.84 5.41
CA LEU A 144 0.07 -15.67 6.19
C LEU A 144 -0.21 -17.05 5.53
N PRO A 145 -0.59 -17.14 4.25
CA PRO A 145 -0.87 -18.43 3.62
C PRO A 145 0.33 -19.37 3.56
N LYS A 146 1.53 -18.83 3.58
CA LYS A 146 2.79 -19.59 3.52
C LYS A 146 3.22 -20.10 4.89
N PHE A 147 3.15 -19.24 5.91
CA PHE A 147 3.69 -19.56 7.24
C PHE A 147 2.63 -20.15 8.17
N TYR A 148 1.39 -19.74 8.02
CA TYR A 148 0.26 -20.14 8.88
C TYR A 148 -0.99 -20.45 8.06
N PRO A 149 -0.95 -21.45 7.14
CA PRO A 149 -2.08 -21.75 6.26
C PRO A 149 -3.38 -22.07 7.00
N GLN A 150 -3.27 -22.64 8.20
CA GLN A 150 -4.43 -22.97 9.05
C GLN A 150 -5.13 -21.73 9.66
N LYS A 151 -4.49 -20.54 9.59
CA LYS A 151 -5.04 -19.27 10.08
C LYS A 151 -5.53 -18.38 8.92
N ASP A 152 -5.43 -18.85 7.68
CA ASP A 152 -5.77 -18.09 6.48
C ASP A 152 -7.24 -18.34 6.09
N ASP A 153 -8.11 -17.46 6.54
CA ASP A 153 -9.55 -17.45 6.22
C ASP A 153 -9.93 -16.48 5.08
N ASP A 154 -8.92 -15.96 4.38
CA ASP A 154 -9.04 -14.92 3.33
C ASP A 154 -9.68 -13.59 3.76
N LYS A 155 -9.80 -13.33 5.05
CA LYS A 155 -10.18 -12.01 5.58
C LYS A 155 -8.98 -11.09 5.75
N GLY A 156 -7.79 -11.67 5.79
CA GLY A 156 -6.50 -11.02 5.98
C GLY A 156 -6.14 -10.82 7.45
N MET A 157 -4.86 -10.79 7.72
CA MET A 157 -4.29 -10.55 9.03
C MET A 157 -3.30 -9.41 8.97
N SER A 158 -3.32 -8.54 9.98
CA SER A 158 -2.38 -7.43 10.10
C SER A 158 -1.12 -7.86 10.82
N LEU A 159 0.01 -7.29 10.38
CA LEU A 159 1.25 -7.26 11.14
C LEU A 159 1.25 -6.04 12.06
N ILE A 160 1.70 -6.19 13.29
CA ILE A 160 1.99 -5.11 14.21
C ILE A 160 3.43 -5.30 14.70
N LEU A 161 4.28 -4.33 14.40
CA LEU A 161 5.63 -4.26 14.91
C LEU A 161 5.70 -3.19 15.99
N VAL A 162 6.09 -3.58 17.17
CA VAL A 162 6.34 -2.68 18.30
C VAL A 162 7.75 -2.17 18.19
N MET A 163 7.92 -0.85 17.95
CA MET A 163 9.22 -0.27 17.61
C MET A 163 9.97 0.28 18.83
N ASN A 164 9.25 0.66 19.89
CA ASN A 164 9.82 1.24 21.10
C ASN A 164 8.86 1.09 22.29
N GLU A 165 9.23 1.63 23.46
CA GLU A 165 8.41 1.55 24.68
C GLU A 165 7.05 2.22 24.55
N LYS A 166 6.93 3.36 23.84
CA LYS A 166 5.63 4.01 23.60
C LYS A 166 4.74 3.16 22.73
N GLY A 167 5.30 2.52 21.71
CA GLY A 167 4.59 1.53 20.91
C GLY A 167 4.14 0.33 21.72
N ASN A 168 4.98 -0.13 22.68
CA ASN A 168 4.58 -1.20 23.59
C ASN A 168 3.43 -0.77 24.50
N MET A 169 3.45 0.44 25.04
CA MET A 169 2.31 0.97 25.80
C MET A 169 1.01 0.96 24.98
N LEU A 170 1.06 1.43 23.73
CA LEU A 170 -0.10 1.40 22.84
C LEU A 170 -0.59 -0.03 22.59
N PHE A 171 0.33 -0.95 22.29
CA PHE A 171 -0.03 -2.34 22.03
C PHE A 171 -0.64 -3.01 23.25
N GLN A 172 -0.04 -2.85 24.45
CA GLN A 172 -0.54 -3.43 25.67
C GLN A 172 -1.94 -2.90 26.03
N ALA A 173 -2.25 -1.63 25.70
CA ALA A 173 -3.54 -1.02 25.97
C ALA A 173 -4.69 -1.61 25.12
N ILE A 174 -4.38 -2.24 23.97
CA ILE A 174 -5.41 -2.70 23.03
C ILE A 174 -5.31 -4.20 22.68
N LYS A 175 -4.28 -4.92 23.13
CA LYS A 175 -4.02 -6.31 22.70
C LYS A 175 -5.15 -7.28 23.00
N ASP A 176 -5.91 -7.04 24.07
CA ASP A 176 -6.98 -7.91 24.51
C ASP A 176 -8.29 -7.69 23.71
N GLU A 177 -8.34 -6.63 22.87
CA GLU A 177 -9.49 -6.32 22.01
C GLU A 177 -9.47 -7.12 20.68
N PHE A 178 -8.41 -7.88 20.39
CA PHE A 178 -8.29 -8.67 19.16
C PHE A 178 -7.45 -9.93 19.36
N TYR A 179 -7.68 -10.92 18.49
CA TYR A 179 -6.86 -12.11 18.46
C TYR A 179 -5.46 -11.77 17.93
N HIS A 180 -4.43 -12.12 18.68
CA HIS A 180 -3.03 -11.92 18.28
C HIS A 180 -2.17 -13.13 18.66
N PHE A 181 -1.02 -13.26 17.98
CA PHE A 181 0.02 -14.23 18.33
C PHE A 181 1.38 -13.69 17.86
N PRO A 182 2.46 -14.03 18.56
CA PRO A 182 3.80 -13.60 18.18
C PRO A 182 4.29 -14.36 16.95
N ILE A 183 5.06 -13.64 16.12
CA ILE A 183 5.78 -14.20 14.98
C ILE A 183 7.22 -13.71 14.98
N SER A 184 8.11 -14.43 14.28
CA SER A 184 9.50 -14.03 14.18
C SER A 184 9.71 -12.85 13.22
N TYR A 185 10.76 -12.08 13.43
CA TYR A 185 11.17 -11.02 12.51
C TYR A 185 11.40 -11.53 11.09
N ALA A 186 11.98 -12.73 10.95
CA ALA A 186 12.20 -13.34 9.63
C ALA A 186 10.87 -13.61 8.88
N GLU A 187 9.82 -14.02 9.59
CA GLU A 187 8.49 -14.20 8.99
C GLU A 187 7.85 -12.87 8.58
N VAL A 188 8.04 -11.81 9.37
CA VAL A 188 7.60 -10.45 9.02
C VAL A 188 8.21 -10.02 7.69
N ILE A 189 9.54 -10.08 7.58
CA ILE A 189 10.27 -9.59 6.40
C ILE A 189 9.99 -10.45 5.17
N ASN A 190 9.99 -11.77 5.31
CA ASN A 190 9.64 -12.68 4.22
C ASN A 190 8.15 -12.64 3.84
N GLY A 191 7.31 -12.22 4.78
CA GLY A 191 5.88 -12.04 4.55
C GLY A 191 5.52 -10.71 3.89
N ASN A 192 6.36 -9.67 4.07
CA ASN A 192 6.14 -8.37 3.44
C ASN A 192 7.46 -7.64 3.18
N THR A 193 8.05 -7.86 2.03
CA THR A 193 9.36 -7.30 1.63
C THR A 193 9.38 -5.77 1.51
N ASN A 194 8.21 -5.11 1.48
CA ASN A 194 8.12 -3.65 1.45
C ASN A 194 8.66 -2.98 2.71
N TYR A 195 8.87 -3.72 3.80
CA TYR A 195 9.55 -3.20 4.97
C TYR A 195 11.02 -2.90 4.70
N LEU A 196 11.70 -3.72 3.92
CA LEU A 196 13.14 -3.59 3.65
C LEU A 196 13.46 -2.90 2.32
N HIS A 197 12.66 -3.15 1.29
CA HIS A 197 13.04 -2.77 -0.07
C HIS A 197 12.13 -1.70 -0.66
N SER A 198 12.77 -0.72 -1.31
CA SER A 198 12.07 0.22 -2.18
C SER A 198 11.48 -0.51 -3.39
N VAL A 199 10.35 -0.01 -3.90
CA VAL A 199 9.75 -0.58 -5.10
C VAL A 199 10.60 -0.22 -6.33
N PRO A 200 11.14 -1.20 -7.08
CA PRO A 200 11.95 -0.90 -8.25
C PRO A 200 11.11 -0.27 -9.35
N PHE A 201 11.72 0.53 -10.20
CA PHE A 201 11.07 0.95 -11.44
C PHE A 201 10.78 -0.25 -12.33
N HIS A 202 9.59 -0.27 -12.92
CA HIS A 202 9.29 -1.23 -13.97
C HIS A 202 10.14 -0.94 -15.22
N THR A 203 10.69 -1.96 -15.86
CA THR A 203 11.56 -1.82 -17.04
C THR A 203 10.91 -1.09 -18.22
N LYS A 204 9.58 -1.17 -18.34
CA LYS A 204 8.79 -0.47 -19.37
C LYS A 204 8.18 0.85 -18.88
N ARG A 205 8.68 1.42 -17.79
CA ARG A 205 8.16 2.68 -17.26
C ARG A 205 8.27 3.83 -18.26
N GLU A 206 9.40 3.95 -18.96
CA GLU A 206 9.61 5.00 -19.97
C GLU A 206 8.66 4.84 -21.16
N LEU A 207 8.46 3.61 -21.64
CA LEU A 207 7.47 3.30 -22.66
C LEU A 207 6.06 3.70 -22.22
N PHE A 208 5.69 3.39 -21.00
CA PHE A 208 4.39 3.77 -20.43
C PHE A 208 4.20 5.29 -20.48
N TRP A 209 5.15 6.07 -19.96
CA TRP A 209 5.04 7.52 -19.94
C TRP A 209 5.05 8.16 -21.32
N ARG A 210 5.80 7.60 -22.27
CA ARG A 210 5.76 8.03 -23.66
C ARG A 210 4.36 7.89 -24.24
N MET A 211 3.75 6.71 -24.11
CA MET A 211 2.38 6.47 -24.59
C MET A 211 1.34 7.40 -23.95
N ILE A 212 1.44 7.63 -22.63
CA ILE A 212 0.57 8.59 -21.93
C ILE A 212 0.75 10.02 -22.49
N ASN A 213 1.97 10.44 -22.77
CA ASN A 213 2.25 11.77 -23.31
C ASN A 213 1.82 11.91 -24.78
N GLU A 214 1.77 10.80 -25.53
CA GLU A 214 1.20 10.71 -26.88
C GLU A 214 -0.36 10.65 -26.87
N GLY A 215 -0.99 10.76 -25.70
CA GLY A 215 -2.46 10.76 -25.57
C GLY A 215 -3.10 9.37 -25.56
N LYS A 216 -2.33 8.29 -25.43
CA LYS A 216 -2.91 6.95 -25.29
C LYS A 216 -3.59 6.80 -23.94
N SER A 217 -4.68 6.00 -23.89
CA SER A 217 -5.39 5.73 -22.64
C SER A 217 -4.54 4.97 -21.62
N VAL A 218 -4.90 5.12 -20.34
CA VAL A 218 -4.24 4.38 -19.24
C VAL A 218 -4.39 2.88 -19.46
N ASN A 219 -5.61 2.43 -19.81
CA ASN A 219 -5.89 1.01 -20.06
C ASN A 219 -5.05 0.44 -21.20
N HIS A 220 -4.94 1.16 -22.31
CA HIS A 220 -4.10 0.76 -23.44
C HIS A 220 -2.63 0.69 -23.02
N SER A 221 -2.11 1.74 -22.41
CA SER A 221 -0.68 1.87 -22.07
C SER A 221 -0.24 0.80 -21.06
N VAL A 222 -1.07 0.53 -20.03
CA VAL A 222 -0.79 -0.55 -19.06
C VAL A 222 -0.82 -1.91 -19.75
N SER A 223 -1.85 -2.18 -20.57
CA SER A 223 -1.97 -3.45 -21.27
C SER A 223 -0.78 -3.72 -22.20
N GLN A 224 -0.30 -2.72 -22.92
CA GLN A 224 0.88 -2.87 -23.79
C GLN A 224 2.18 -3.11 -22.99
N CYS A 225 2.35 -2.39 -21.88
CA CYS A 225 3.51 -2.56 -21.02
C CYS A 225 3.54 -3.92 -20.31
N LEU A 226 2.38 -4.43 -19.89
CA LEU A 226 2.27 -5.63 -19.07
C LEU A 226 1.79 -6.87 -19.85
N LYS A 227 1.83 -6.83 -21.17
CA LYS A 227 1.63 -8.04 -22.00
C LYS A 227 2.68 -9.09 -21.62
N PRO A 228 2.28 -10.34 -21.34
CA PRO A 228 3.24 -11.41 -21.13
C PRO A 228 4.13 -11.55 -22.35
N THR A 229 5.43 -11.73 -22.14
CA THR A 229 6.35 -12.06 -23.22
C THR A 229 6.06 -13.48 -23.71
N PHE A 230 6.47 -13.77 -24.97
CA PHE A 230 6.34 -15.10 -25.56
C PHE A 230 6.90 -16.20 -24.63
N PHE A 231 8.07 -15.98 -24.04
CA PHE A 231 8.69 -16.91 -23.07
C PHE A 231 7.89 -17.07 -21.76
N GLN A 232 7.23 -15.99 -21.28
CA GLN A 232 6.38 -16.08 -20.10
C GLN A 232 5.10 -16.88 -20.39
N ASN A 233 4.54 -16.75 -21.58
CA ASN A 233 3.41 -17.54 -22.03
C ASN A 233 3.76 -19.03 -22.11
N ILE A 234 4.91 -19.39 -22.67
CA ILE A 234 5.40 -20.78 -22.71
C ILE A 234 5.55 -21.33 -21.29
N LYS A 235 6.24 -20.60 -20.39
CA LYS A 235 6.40 -21.03 -18.98
C LYS A 235 5.07 -21.22 -18.26
N SER A 236 4.09 -20.36 -18.48
CA SER A 236 2.77 -20.48 -17.88
C SER A 236 1.99 -21.69 -18.42
N THR A 237 2.10 -21.96 -19.71
CA THR A 237 1.49 -23.13 -20.38
C THR A 237 2.10 -24.44 -19.86
N ILE A 238 3.43 -24.50 -19.76
CA ILE A 238 4.15 -25.67 -19.20
C ILE A 238 3.72 -25.92 -17.74
N LYS A 239 3.68 -24.88 -16.90
CA LYS A 239 3.21 -25.01 -15.51
C LYS A 239 1.77 -25.51 -15.42
N ARG A 240 0.90 -25.09 -16.33
CA ARG A 240 -0.49 -25.55 -16.38
C ARG A 240 -0.59 -27.03 -16.78
N ILE A 241 0.21 -27.47 -17.75
CA ILE A 241 0.28 -28.88 -18.18
C ILE A 241 0.80 -29.77 -17.04
N ILE A 242 1.86 -29.33 -16.33
CA ILE A 242 2.43 -30.09 -15.20
C ILE A 242 1.43 -30.19 -14.02
N ARG A 243 0.61 -29.14 -13.80
CA ARG A 243 -0.44 -29.15 -12.77
C ARG A 243 -1.61 -30.08 -13.10
N TRP A 244 -1.86 -30.32 -14.37
CA TRP A 244 -2.91 -31.24 -14.83
C TRP A 244 -2.50 -32.73 -14.74
N LYS A 245 -1.21 -33.01 -14.58
CA LYS A 245 -0.68 -34.38 -14.46
C LYS A 245 -0.39 -34.81 -13.02
N LYS A 246 -0.72 -33.98 -12.04
CA LYS A 246 -0.73 -34.29 -10.60
C LYS A 246 -2.15 -34.23 -10.05
#